data_ac792323cf7ef7067614e80bda664edb
#
_entry.id   ac792323cf7ef7067614e80bda664edb
#
_cell.length_a   1.000
_cell.length_b   1.000
_cell.length_c   1.000
_cell.angle_alpha   90.00
_cell.angle_beta   90.00
_cell.angle_gamma   90.00
#
_symmetry.space_group_name_H-M   'P 1'
#
loop_
_entity.id
_entity.type
_entity.pdbx_description
1 polymer ?
#
loop_
_entity_poly.entity_id
_entity_poly.type
_entity_poly.pdbx_seq_one_letter_code
_entity_poly.pdbx_strand_id
1 'polypeptide(L)'
;MLFEPVTTDHPLCVFIHMGKTGGNSLTNTFVRDPNFQGVGWCNKLDELTLETIEDLNFLGGHCKKKHYEGLDRNIELVTMLRNPVGRFVSLYNWIKGSLDGQPRRRSVLPGEGWLERREQADPELVRSLYSFERYISYFEKYPNRVRTQIADINKAIGMWDPETTIDDTIDILSNEFRFVGITELFEETIYGLCRIFGWPVITQPWNRQDSGCFEPQVTIDDLEASQTSRIRHLLWEDIELYKIMRDRFEDYFCNAYSMADYREYKAACIIRDEQIFQNFMNGGDEYIPG
;
A
#
# COMPACT_ATOMS: atom_id res chain seq x y z
N MET A 1 -4.67 5.64 -29.68
CA MET A 1 -4.05 6.93 -29.32
C MET A 1 -2.63 6.61 -28.91
N LEU A 2 -1.65 7.00 -29.73
CA LEU A 2 -0.24 6.78 -29.41
C LEU A 2 0.12 7.72 -28.26
N PHE A 3 0.66 7.19 -27.18
CA PHE A 3 1.13 7.99 -26.06
C PHE A 3 2.30 8.84 -26.52
N GLU A 4 2.24 10.13 -26.24
CA GLU A 4 3.40 10.98 -26.34
C GLU A 4 4.48 10.47 -25.37
N PRO A 5 5.75 10.51 -25.76
CA PRO A 5 6.82 10.14 -24.86
C PRO A 5 6.75 11.01 -23.60
N VAL A 6 7.05 10.41 -22.46
CA VAL A 6 7.17 11.10 -21.17
C VAL A 6 7.97 12.36 -21.37
N THR A 7 7.31 13.50 -21.33
CA THR A 7 8.05 14.75 -21.25
C THR A 7 8.46 14.93 -19.80
N THR A 8 9.69 15.34 -19.55
CA THR A 8 10.25 15.64 -18.23
C THR A 8 9.47 16.75 -17.48
N ASP A 9 8.48 17.33 -18.13
CA ASP A 9 7.60 18.38 -17.61
C ASP A 9 6.52 17.85 -16.66
N HIS A 10 6.27 16.54 -16.62
CA HIS A 10 5.33 15.95 -15.68
C HIS A 10 6.02 15.65 -14.34
N PRO A 11 5.34 15.90 -13.19
CA PRO A 11 5.91 15.57 -11.90
C PRO A 11 6.13 14.06 -11.76
N LEU A 12 7.21 13.68 -11.07
CA LEU A 12 7.39 12.30 -10.63
C LEU A 12 6.45 12.02 -9.47
N CYS A 13 5.55 11.06 -9.64
CA CYS A 13 4.76 10.54 -8.54
C CYS A 13 5.62 9.58 -7.71
N VAL A 14 5.94 9.95 -6.47
CA VAL A 14 6.64 9.07 -5.53
C VAL A 14 5.65 8.50 -4.52
N PHE A 15 5.36 7.22 -4.65
CA PHE A 15 4.48 6.50 -3.75
C PHE A 15 5.25 5.97 -2.54
N ILE A 16 5.04 6.59 -1.40
CA ILE A 16 5.59 6.15 -0.11
C ILE A 16 4.78 4.96 0.37
N HIS A 17 5.32 3.75 0.16
CA HIS A 17 4.65 2.51 0.53
C HIS A 17 4.90 2.15 1.99
N MET A 18 3.87 2.24 2.79
CA MET A 18 3.84 1.63 4.12
C MET A 18 3.52 0.14 4.02
N GLY A 19 4.18 -0.68 4.83
CA GLY A 19 3.92 -2.12 4.82
C GLY A 19 2.46 -2.45 5.11
N LYS A 20 1.86 -3.30 4.29
CA LYS A 20 0.49 -3.82 4.42
C LYS A 20 -0.65 -2.83 4.17
N THR A 21 -0.39 -1.77 3.42
CA THR A 21 -1.41 -0.79 2.97
C THR A 21 -1.75 -0.94 1.48
N GLY A 22 -1.60 -2.10 0.88
CA GLY A 22 -1.98 -2.33 -0.53
C GLY A 22 -0.97 -1.85 -1.58
N GLY A 23 0.24 -1.41 -1.19
CA GLY A 23 1.20 -0.84 -2.13
C GLY A 23 1.65 -1.76 -3.25
N ASN A 24 1.74 -3.07 -2.99
CA ASN A 24 2.02 -4.03 -4.06
C ASN A 24 0.86 -4.09 -5.08
N SER A 25 -0.39 -3.97 -4.60
CA SER A 25 -1.56 -3.92 -5.48
C SER A 25 -1.53 -2.65 -6.32
N LEU A 26 -1.25 -1.50 -5.70
CA LEU A 26 -1.13 -0.23 -6.39
C LEU A 26 -0.05 -0.29 -7.49
N THR A 27 1.16 -0.68 -7.14
CA THR A 27 2.26 -0.72 -8.12
C THR A 27 1.99 -1.72 -9.24
N ASN A 28 1.48 -2.92 -8.92
CA ASN A 28 1.14 -3.90 -9.95
C ASN A 28 0.00 -3.43 -10.86
N THR A 29 -0.91 -2.59 -10.37
CA THR A 29 -1.94 -1.96 -11.20
C THR A 29 -1.29 -1.13 -12.30
N PHE A 30 -0.30 -0.31 -11.98
CA PHE A 30 0.41 0.52 -12.97
C PHE A 30 1.35 -0.30 -13.86
N VAL A 31 2.11 -1.26 -13.29
CA VAL A 31 3.04 -2.11 -14.05
C VAL A 31 2.33 -2.97 -15.10
N ARG A 32 1.09 -3.39 -14.81
CA ARG A 32 0.34 -4.28 -15.70
C ARG A 32 -0.51 -3.56 -16.73
N ASP A 33 -0.74 -2.29 -16.56
CA ASP A 33 -1.48 -1.52 -17.57
C ASP A 33 -0.58 -1.23 -18.77
N PRO A 34 -0.93 -1.74 -19.97
CA PRO A 34 -0.11 -1.56 -21.17
C PRO A 34 -0.02 -0.10 -21.62
N ASN A 35 -0.91 0.73 -21.12
CA ASN A 35 -0.95 2.16 -21.42
C ASN A 35 -0.14 3.00 -20.43
N PHE A 36 0.41 2.38 -19.40
CA PHE A 36 1.20 3.08 -18.39
C PHE A 36 2.67 2.69 -18.50
N GLN A 37 3.54 3.68 -18.68
CA GLN A 37 4.98 3.50 -18.84
C GLN A 37 5.76 4.23 -17.74
N GLY A 38 7.03 3.89 -17.56
CA GLY A 38 7.88 4.55 -16.59
C GLY A 38 7.50 4.25 -15.14
N VAL A 39 7.32 2.95 -14.81
CA VAL A 39 7.04 2.50 -13.45
C VAL A 39 8.29 1.89 -12.83
N GLY A 40 8.72 2.44 -11.71
CA GLY A 40 9.80 1.91 -10.89
C GLY A 40 9.31 1.37 -9.55
N TRP A 41 9.99 0.35 -9.04
CA TRP A 41 9.73 -0.21 -7.72
C TRP A 41 11.00 -0.27 -6.88
N CYS A 42 10.99 0.44 -5.76
CA CYS A 42 12.11 0.54 -4.84
C CYS A 42 11.98 -0.46 -3.68
N ASN A 43 12.40 -1.71 -3.89
CA ASN A 43 12.51 -2.70 -2.81
C ASN A 43 13.92 -2.79 -2.23
N LYS A 44 14.92 -2.55 -3.06
CA LYS A 44 16.33 -2.51 -2.67
C LYS A 44 16.86 -1.12 -2.99
N LEU A 45 16.89 -0.31 -1.98
CA LEU A 45 17.16 1.13 -2.03
C LEU A 45 18.54 1.49 -2.57
N ASP A 46 19.49 0.56 -2.51
CA ASP A 46 20.88 0.77 -2.93
C ASP A 46 21.11 0.50 -4.44
N GLU A 47 20.08 0.00 -5.15
CA GLU A 47 20.15 -0.32 -6.59
C GLU A 47 19.58 0.80 -7.50
N LEU A 48 18.87 1.79 -6.93
CA LEU A 48 18.32 2.91 -7.69
C LEU A 48 19.31 4.07 -7.71
N THR A 49 19.75 4.44 -8.90
CA THR A 49 20.49 5.68 -9.13
C THR A 49 19.52 6.80 -9.52
N LEU A 50 19.89 8.05 -9.28
CA LEU A 50 19.08 9.21 -9.73
C LEU A 50 18.80 9.13 -11.23
N GLU A 51 19.79 8.71 -12.02
CA GLU A 51 19.71 8.54 -13.47
C GLU A 51 18.61 7.54 -13.89
N THR A 52 18.44 6.43 -13.14
CA THR A 52 17.37 5.45 -13.41
C THR A 52 15.98 5.91 -13.00
N ILE A 53 15.89 6.94 -12.15
CA ILE A 53 14.62 7.49 -11.65
C ILE A 53 14.12 8.63 -12.53
N GLU A 54 15.02 9.32 -13.23
CA GLU A 54 14.66 10.50 -14.07
C GLU A 54 13.62 10.19 -15.13
N ASP A 55 13.65 8.99 -15.71
CA ASP A 55 12.73 8.55 -16.76
C ASP A 55 11.40 7.96 -16.24
N LEU A 56 11.18 7.93 -14.92
CA LEU A 56 9.99 7.34 -14.35
C LEU A 56 8.86 8.37 -14.24
N ASN A 57 7.61 7.91 -14.42
CA ASN A 57 6.39 8.64 -14.08
C ASN A 57 5.92 8.31 -12.67
N PHE A 58 6.19 7.09 -12.24
CA PHE A 58 5.78 6.56 -10.96
C PHE A 58 6.93 5.77 -10.33
N LEU A 59 7.30 6.14 -9.13
CA LEU A 59 8.25 5.41 -8.30
C LEU A 59 7.52 4.92 -7.05
N GLY A 60 7.27 3.62 -6.94
CA GLY A 60 6.66 3.01 -5.76
C GLY A 60 7.67 2.28 -4.89
N GLY A 61 7.34 2.11 -3.61
CA GLY A 61 8.11 1.26 -2.70
C GLY A 61 8.37 1.86 -1.34
N HIS A 62 9.33 1.27 -0.63
CA HIS A 62 9.77 1.79 0.67
C HIS A 62 10.73 2.97 0.50
N CYS A 63 10.34 3.92 -0.35
CA CYS A 63 11.12 5.12 -0.63
C CYS A 63 11.29 5.97 0.63
N LYS A 64 12.43 6.63 0.71
CA LYS A 64 12.74 7.63 1.72
C LYS A 64 13.19 8.91 1.00
N LYS A 65 13.07 10.06 1.66
CA LYS A 65 13.46 11.36 1.11
C LYS A 65 14.80 11.35 0.40
N LYS A 66 15.82 10.76 1.00
CA LYS A 66 17.18 10.64 0.43
C LYS A 66 17.26 9.98 -0.96
N HIS A 67 16.23 9.26 -1.40
CA HIS A 67 16.24 8.55 -2.69
C HIS A 67 15.77 9.40 -3.86
N TYR A 68 15.11 10.52 -3.58
CA TYR A 68 14.54 11.39 -4.61
C TYR A 68 14.85 12.88 -4.41
N GLU A 69 15.37 13.31 -3.24
CA GLU A 69 15.64 14.73 -2.94
C GLU A 69 16.69 15.39 -3.83
N GLY A 70 17.51 14.61 -4.55
CA GLY A 70 18.53 15.10 -5.46
C GLY A 70 18.12 15.15 -6.93
N LEU A 71 16.86 14.85 -7.25
CA LEU A 71 16.35 14.91 -8.61
C LEU A 71 16.06 16.37 -9.00
N ASP A 72 16.50 16.76 -10.20
CA ASP A 72 16.15 18.06 -10.79
C ASP A 72 14.79 17.99 -11.50
N ARG A 73 13.77 17.67 -10.72
CA ARG A 73 12.41 17.43 -11.20
C ARG A 73 11.38 17.71 -10.13
N ASN A 74 10.19 18.17 -10.51
CA ASN A 74 9.07 18.28 -9.58
C ASN A 74 8.65 16.90 -9.07
N ILE A 75 8.49 16.75 -7.75
CA ILE A 75 8.16 15.50 -7.07
C ILE A 75 6.86 15.70 -6.32
N GLU A 76 5.91 14.81 -6.56
CA GLU A 76 4.62 14.77 -5.89
C GLU A 76 4.52 13.50 -5.06
N LEU A 77 4.45 13.65 -3.74
CA LEU A 77 4.34 12.51 -2.82
C LEU A 77 2.91 11.98 -2.77
N VAL A 78 2.77 10.67 -2.80
CA VAL A 78 1.50 9.99 -2.56
C VAL A 78 1.69 8.85 -1.58
N THR A 79 0.64 8.50 -0.86
CA THR A 79 0.63 7.34 0.04
C THR A 79 -0.75 6.72 0.12
N MET A 80 -0.85 5.56 0.78
CA MET A 80 -2.12 4.90 1.09
C MET A 80 -2.17 4.52 2.56
N LEU A 81 -3.28 4.82 3.20
CA LEU A 81 -3.63 4.35 4.53
C LEU A 81 -4.54 3.12 4.46
N ARG A 82 -4.50 2.33 5.49
CA ARG A 82 -5.36 1.16 5.68
C ARG A 82 -5.99 1.19 7.07
N ASN A 83 -7.19 0.62 7.21
CA ASN A 83 -7.78 0.36 8.51
C ASN A 83 -6.73 -0.29 9.43
N PRO A 84 -6.39 0.30 10.58
CA PRO A 84 -5.27 -0.16 11.39
C PRO A 84 -5.45 -1.58 11.95
N VAL A 85 -6.69 -1.97 12.30
CA VAL A 85 -6.99 -3.34 12.73
C VAL A 85 -6.73 -4.32 11.60
N GLY A 86 -7.21 -4.01 10.39
CA GLY A 86 -6.98 -4.82 9.20
C GLY A 86 -5.50 -4.90 8.81
N ARG A 87 -4.78 -3.80 9.00
CA ARG A 87 -3.32 -3.76 8.78
C ARG A 87 -2.59 -4.67 9.78
N PHE A 88 -2.95 -4.62 11.07
CA PHE A 88 -2.37 -5.45 12.13
C PHE A 88 -2.55 -6.94 11.85
N VAL A 89 -3.78 -7.35 11.51
CA VAL A 89 -4.10 -8.74 11.10
C VAL A 89 -3.30 -9.14 9.85
N SER A 90 -3.24 -8.28 8.85
CA SER A 90 -2.49 -8.54 7.61
C SER A 90 -0.98 -8.66 7.86
N LEU A 91 -0.43 -7.93 8.83
CA LEU A 91 0.97 -8.04 9.21
C LEU A 91 1.25 -9.37 9.89
N TYR A 92 0.38 -9.80 10.83
CA TYR A 92 0.47 -11.11 11.45
C TYR A 92 0.50 -12.23 10.40
N ASN A 93 -0.51 -12.28 9.52
CA ASN A 93 -0.60 -13.28 8.47
C ASN A 93 0.64 -13.29 7.56
N TRP A 94 1.16 -12.11 7.23
CA TRP A 94 2.36 -11.99 6.40
C TRP A 94 3.60 -12.55 7.08
N ILE A 95 3.81 -12.25 8.37
CA ILE A 95 4.95 -12.76 9.13
C ILE A 95 4.78 -14.26 9.36
N LYS A 96 3.61 -14.70 9.78
CA LYS A 96 3.30 -16.11 10.08
C LYS A 96 3.44 -16.99 8.84
N GLY A 97 2.87 -16.57 7.69
CA GLY A 97 3.03 -17.31 6.44
C GLY A 97 4.49 -17.41 5.97
N SER A 98 5.35 -16.48 6.40
CA SER A 98 6.80 -16.56 6.16
C SER A 98 7.47 -17.62 7.02
N LEU A 99 6.99 -17.81 8.26
CA LEU A 99 7.48 -18.85 9.18
C LEU A 99 7.10 -20.24 8.71
N ASP A 100 5.87 -20.41 8.23
CA ASP A 100 5.31 -21.71 7.87
C ASP A 100 5.86 -22.24 6.52
N GLY A 101 6.81 -21.54 5.90
CA GLY A 101 7.43 -21.96 4.64
C GLY A 101 6.45 -22.06 3.48
N GLN A 102 5.29 -21.39 3.57
CA GLN A 102 4.29 -21.46 2.50
C GLN A 102 4.83 -20.90 1.20
N PRO A 103 4.68 -21.60 0.06
CA PRO A 103 5.20 -21.15 -1.21
C PRO A 103 4.52 -19.82 -1.59
N ARG A 104 5.30 -18.77 -1.60
CA ARG A 104 4.85 -17.46 -2.07
C ARG A 104 4.93 -17.45 -3.58
N ARG A 105 3.80 -17.43 -4.26
CA ARG A 105 3.79 -17.17 -5.69
C ARG A 105 4.37 -15.76 -5.92
N ARG A 106 5.63 -15.71 -6.40
CA ARG A 106 6.32 -14.54 -6.98
C ARG A 106 6.34 -13.22 -6.17
N SER A 107 6.35 -13.22 -4.86
CA SER A 107 6.63 -11.99 -4.12
C SER A 107 7.95 -12.09 -3.39
N VAL A 108 8.66 -10.98 -3.37
CA VAL A 108 9.93 -10.80 -2.68
C VAL A 108 9.85 -11.42 -1.29
N LEU A 109 10.52 -12.54 -1.13
CA LEU A 109 10.77 -13.10 0.18
C LEU A 109 11.53 -12.03 0.99
N PRO A 110 11.28 -11.90 2.30
CA PRO A 110 12.30 -11.31 3.15
C PRO A 110 13.59 -12.06 2.79
N GLY A 111 14.66 -11.34 2.48
CA GLY A 111 15.91 -11.95 2.02
C GLY A 111 16.30 -13.13 2.89
N GLU A 112 17.00 -14.10 2.33
CA GLU A 112 17.50 -15.27 3.06
C GLU A 112 18.07 -14.82 4.41
N GLY A 113 17.73 -15.54 5.48
CA GLY A 113 18.15 -15.17 6.84
C GLY A 113 17.35 -14.06 7.51
N TRP A 114 16.23 -13.58 6.92
CA TRP A 114 15.40 -12.57 7.61
C TRP A 114 14.80 -13.10 8.92
N LEU A 115 14.39 -14.36 8.92
CA LEU A 115 13.81 -15.00 10.09
C LEU A 115 14.85 -15.19 11.17
N GLU A 116 16.01 -15.73 10.80
CA GLU A 116 17.14 -15.95 11.72
C GLU A 116 17.58 -14.61 12.34
N ARG A 117 17.67 -13.54 11.54
CA ARG A 117 17.98 -12.21 12.08
C ARG A 117 16.90 -11.71 13.03
N ARG A 118 15.61 -12.01 12.76
CA ARG A 118 14.50 -11.61 13.64
C ARG A 118 14.49 -12.43 14.91
N GLU A 119 14.74 -13.75 14.83
CA GLU A 119 14.81 -14.63 15.99
C GLU A 119 15.96 -14.23 16.92
N GLN A 120 17.11 -13.85 16.35
CA GLN A 120 18.25 -13.34 17.12
C GLN A 120 17.94 -11.98 17.76
N ALA A 121 17.25 -11.08 17.04
CA ALA A 121 16.94 -9.74 17.51
C ALA A 121 15.77 -9.70 18.49
N ASP A 122 14.75 -10.56 18.30
CA ASP A 122 13.52 -10.57 19.07
C ASP A 122 12.88 -11.96 19.11
N PRO A 123 13.44 -12.89 19.89
CA PRO A 123 12.93 -14.25 19.99
C PRO A 123 11.53 -14.33 20.63
N GLU A 124 11.12 -13.33 21.40
CA GLU A 124 9.79 -13.26 22.00
C GLU A 124 8.72 -12.91 20.95
N LEU A 125 9.03 -11.99 20.02
CA LEU A 125 8.17 -11.73 18.88
C LEU A 125 7.96 -13.01 18.06
N VAL A 126 9.03 -13.73 17.73
CA VAL A 126 8.92 -14.96 16.95
C VAL A 126 8.05 -16.00 17.67
N ARG A 127 8.24 -16.18 18.98
CA ARG A 127 7.37 -17.05 19.78
C ARG A 127 5.92 -16.60 19.86
N SER A 128 5.66 -15.32 19.78
CA SER A 128 4.30 -14.78 19.78
C SER A 128 3.52 -15.16 18.51
N LEU A 129 4.20 -15.46 17.40
CA LEU A 129 3.58 -15.81 16.13
C LEU A 129 2.95 -17.21 16.09
N TYR A 130 3.11 -18.03 17.15
CA TYR A 130 2.44 -19.33 17.24
C TYR A 130 0.91 -19.23 17.38
N SER A 131 0.37 -18.10 17.87
CA SER A 131 -1.06 -17.81 17.85
C SER A 131 -1.31 -16.31 17.81
N PHE A 132 -2.46 -15.93 17.21
CA PHE A 132 -2.83 -14.53 17.13
C PHE A 132 -3.03 -13.88 18.50
N GLU A 133 -3.55 -14.65 19.47
CA GLU A 133 -3.71 -14.20 20.85
C GLU A 133 -2.37 -13.84 21.51
N ARG A 134 -1.33 -14.66 21.32
CA ARG A 134 0.02 -14.36 21.80
C ARG A 134 0.63 -13.16 21.11
N TYR A 135 0.31 -12.97 19.84
CA TYR A 135 0.78 -11.82 19.07
C TYR A 135 0.19 -10.50 19.61
N ILE A 136 -1.10 -10.46 19.95
CA ILE A 136 -1.71 -9.32 20.64
C ILE A 136 -1.02 -9.08 21.98
N SER A 137 -0.91 -10.12 22.81
CA SER A 137 -0.29 -10.02 24.15
C SER A 137 1.18 -9.58 24.12
N TYR A 138 1.91 -9.93 23.07
CA TYR A 138 3.27 -9.43 22.85
C TYR A 138 3.29 -7.90 22.70
N PHE A 139 2.40 -7.32 21.90
CA PHE A 139 2.35 -5.87 21.71
C PHE A 139 1.74 -5.12 22.90
N GLU A 140 0.87 -5.75 23.69
CA GLU A 140 0.44 -5.17 24.96
C GLU A 140 1.59 -5.04 25.95
N LYS A 141 2.50 -6.02 25.95
CA LYS A 141 3.73 -5.99 26.77
C LYS A 141 4.76 -4.98 26.23
N TYR A 142 4.80 -4.79 24.90
CA TYR A 142 5.77 -3.93 24.21
C TYR A 142 5.08 -2.96 23.25
N PRO A 143 4.27 -2.00 23.73
CA PRO A 143 3.46 -1.15 22.86
C PRO A 143 4.31 -0.27 21.92
N ASN A 144 5.50 0.13 22.34
CA ASN A 144 6.44 0.90 21.52
C ASN A 144 7.05 0.10 20.33
N ARG A 145 6.80 -1.21 20.24
CA ARG A 145 7.21 -2.05 19.11
C ARG A 145 6.11 -2.23 18.07
N VAL A 146 4.90 -1.74 18.34
CA VAL A 146 3.81 -1.71 17.35
C VAL A 146 4.25 -0.84 16.18
N ARG A 147 4.13 -1.40 14.98
CA ARG A 147 4.43 -0.66 13.77
C ARG A 147 3.19 0.14 13.35
N THR A 148 3.18 1.42 13.66
CA THR A 148 2.08 2.34 13.32
C THR A 148 2.26 2.97 11.94
N GLN A 149 1.18 3.44 11.34
CA GLN A 149 1.22 4.20 10.09
C GLN A 149 1.83 5.57 10.32
N ILE A 150 1.53 6.19 11.46
CA ILE A 150 2.14 7.45 11.91
C ILE A 150 3.66 7.34 11.87
N ALA A 151 4.23 6.32 12.52
CA ALA A 151 5.69 6.13 12.55
C ALA A 151 6.28 5.84 11.15
N ASP A 152 5.59 5.05 10.33
CA ASP A 152 6.06 4.71 8.98
C ASP A 152 6.10 5.94 8.06
N ILE A 153 5.07 6.82 8.10
CA ILE A 153 5.00 8.07 7.34
C ILE A 153 6.15 8.98 7.74
N ASN A 154 6.24 9.29 9.03
CA ASN A 154 7.23 10.25 9.53
C ASN A 154 8.67 9.80 9.28
N LYS A 155 8.94 8.49 9.39
CA LYS A 155 10.25 7.92 9.02
C LYS A 155 10.57 8.03 7.54
N ALA A 156 9.57 7.87 6.68
CA ALA A 156 9.77 7.89 5.23
C ALA A 156 10.16 9.28 4.72
N ILE A 157 9.56 10.33 5.28
CA ILE A 157 9.86 11.73 4.92
C ILE A 157 11.02 12.35 5.72
N GLY A 158 11.62 11.57 6.65
CA GLY A 158 12.77 12.03 7.44
C GLY A 158 12.40 12.96 8.61
N MET A 159 11.14 13.00 9.01
CA MET A 159 10.60 13.83 10.11
C MET A 159 10.26 13.00 11.36
N TRP A 160 10.89 11.83 11.50
CA TRP A 160 10.63 10.98 12.66
C TRP A 160 11.13 11.59 13.96
N ASP A 161 10.19 11.86 14.86
CA ASP A 161 10.40 12.17 16.25
C ASP A 161 9.48 11.26 17.10
N PRO A 162 9.97 10.65 18.20
CA PRO A 162 9.13 9.88 19.12
C PRO A 162 7.95 10.68 19.71
N GLU A 163 8.05 12.00 19.75
CA GLU A 163 7.01 12.91 20.25
C GLU A 163 6.06 13.41 19.16
N THR A 164 6.20 12.96 17.90
CA THR A 164 5.31 13.33 16.79
C THR A 164 3.87 12.95 17.12
N THR A 165 3.00 13.93 17.11
CA THR A 165 1.57 13.77 17.41
C THR A 165 0.75 13.35 16.18
N ILE A 166 -0.52 13.02 16.40
CA ILE A 166 -1.48 12.79 15.32
C ILE A 166 -1.63 14.07 14.48
N ASP A 167 -1.75 15.22 15.13
CA ASP A 167 -1.94 16.51 14.45
C ASP A 167 -0.74 16.86 13.57
N ASP A 168 0.48 16.66 14.05
CA ASP A 168 1.70 16.82 13.23
C ASP A 168 1.67 15.91 12.00
N THR A 169 1.23 14.67 12.16
CA THR A 169 1.13 13.71 11.04
C THR A 169 0.04 14.11 10.05
N ILE A 170 -1.09 14.64 10.53
CA ILE A 170 -2.17 15.16 9.68
C ILE A 170 -1.66 16.36 8.87
N ASP A 171 -0.91 17.26 9.51
CA ASP A 171 -0.34 18.43 8.85
C ASP A 171 0.68 18.01 7.78
N ILE A 172 1.53 17.04 8.07
CA ILE A 172 2.46 16.45 7.11
C ILE A 172 1.70 15.85 5.91
N LEU A 173 0.70 15.01 6.16
CA LEU A 173 -0.09 14.40 5.09
C LEU A 173 -0.85 15.43 4.25
N SER A 174 -1.24 16.55 4.86
CA SER A 174 -1.98 17.62 4.19
C SER A 174 -1.10 18.54 3.36
N ASN A 175 0.15 18.75 3.78
CA ASN A 175 1.04 19.75 3.18
C ASN A 175 2.12 19.13 2.27
N GLU A 176 2.60 17.92 2.61
CA GLU A 176 3.70 17.27 1.87
C GLU A 176 3.18 16.25 0.85
N PHE A 177 1.97 15.72 1.02
CA PHE A 177 1.42 14.71 0.14
C PHE A 177 0.36 15.29 -0.80
N ARG A 178 0.57 15.09 -2.09
CA ARG A 178 -0.39 15.45 -3.13
C ARG A 178 -1.69 14.66 -3.02
N PHE A 179 -1.59 13.41 -2.55
CA PHE A 179 -2.73 12.53 -2.43
C PHE A 179 -2.49 11.46 -1.38
N VAL A 180 -3.52 11.21 -0.56
CA VAL A 180 -3.56 10.13 0.43
C VAL A 180 -4.72 9.21 0.08
N GLY A 181 -4.42 8.04 -0.46
CA GLY A 181 -5.43 7.02 -0.80
C GLY A 181 -5.83 6.18 0.41
N ILE A 182 -6.92 5.43 0.24
CA ILE A 182 -7.48 4.52 1.25
C ILE A 182 -7.53 3.11 0.67
N THR A 183 -6.93 2.15 1.35
CA THR A 183 -6.83 0.75 0.88
C THR A 183 -8.21 0.10 0.71
N GLU A 184 -9.16 0.40 1.60
CA GLU A 184 -10.53 -0.11 1.56
C GLU A 184 -11.37 0.55 0.45
N LEU A 185 -10.89 1.67 -0.11
CA LEU A 185 -11.45 2.38 -1.25
C LEU A 185 -10.45 2.35 -2.41
N PHE A 186 -9.99 1.13 -2.73
CA PHE A 186 -8.85 0.94 -3.64
C PHE A 186 -9.14 1.44 -5.07
N GLU A 187 -10.32 1.16 -5.59
CA GLU A 187 -10.71 1.59 -6.93
C GLU A 187 -10.86 3.10 -7.01
N GLU A 188 -11.47 3.73 -5.99
CA GLU A 188 -11.55 5.18 -5.84
C GLU A 188 -10.16 5.81 -5.75
N THR A 189 -9.24 5.14 -5.05
CA THR A 189 -7.85 5.59 -4.93
C THR A 189 -7.14 5.56 -6.30
N ILE A 190 -7.28 4.47 -7.07
CA ILE A 190 -6.71 4.37 -8.43
C ILE A 190 -7.31 5.44 -9.34
N TYR A 191 -8.63 5.56 -9.34
CA TYR A 191 -9.32 6.58 -10.15
C TYR A 191 -8.84 7.98 -9.80
N GLY A 192 -8.78 8.32 -8.51
CA GLY A 192 -8.30 9.60 -8.02
C GLY A 192 -6.88 9.92 -8.46
N LEU A 193 -5.95 8.94 -8.34
CA LEU A 193 -4.58 9.08 -8.80
C LEU A 193 -4.50 9.36 -10.30
N CYS A 194 -5.20 8.57 -11.12
CA CYS A 194 -5.21 8.79 -12.57
C CYS A 194 -5.71 10.20 -12.92
N ARG A 195 -6.74 10.69 -12.23
CA ARG A 195 -7.30 12.03 -12.48
C ARG A 195 -6.38 13.16 -12.03
N ILE A 196 -5.72 13.03 -10.87
CA ILE A 196 -4.82 14.05 -10.32
C ILE A 196 -3.57 14.22 -11.20
N PHE A 197 -3.03 13.11 -11.71
CA PHE A 197 -1.81 13.13 -12.52
C PHE A 197 -2.09 13.21 -14.03
N GLY A 198 -3.36 13.29 -14.45
CA GLY A 198 -3.73 13.30 -15.87
C GLY A 198 -3.42 11.99 -16.59
N TRP A 199 -3.30 10.90 -15.86
CA TRP A 199 -3.02 9.58 -16.43
C TRP A 199 -4.26 8.95 -17.07
N PRO A 200 -4.07 8.01 -18.01
CA PRO A 200 -5.17 7.18 -18.49
C PRO A 200 -5.86 6.46 -17.34
N VAL A 201 -7.19 6.46 -17.36
CA VAL A 201 -7.96 5.80 -16.30
C VAL A 201 -7.82 4.29 -16.44
N ILE A 202 -7.29 3.66 -15.40
CA ILE A 202 -7.08 2.21 -15.34
C ILE A 202 -8.37 1.53 -14.90
N THR A 203 -8.98 0.77 -15.76
CA THR A 203 -10.25 0.06 -15.51
C THR A 203 -10.06 -1.34 -14.92
N GLN A 204 -8.82 -1.77 -14.71
CA GLN A 204 -8.49 -3.05 -14.06
C GLN A 204 -7.47 -2.84 -12.94
N PRO A 205 -7.88 -2.25 -11.82
CA PRO A 205 -7.00 -2.18 -10.66
C PRO A 205 -6.70 -3.60 -10.17
N TRP A 206 -5.43 -3.95 -10.13
CA TRP A 206 -4.99 -5.27 -9.69
C TRP A 206 -5.03 -5.36 -8.18
N ASN A 207 -6.03 -6.05 -7.62
CA ASN A 207 -6.10 -6.29 -6.18
C ASN A 207 -5.51 -7.66 -5.83
N ARG A 208 -4.43 -7.66 -5.04
CA ARG A 208 -3.75 -8.87 -4.61
C ARG A 208 -4.59 -9.80 -3.71
N GLN A 209 -5.66 -9.30 -3.10
CA GLN A 209 -6.54 -10.14 -2.29
C GLN A 209 -7.19 -11.24 -3.13
N ASP A 210 -7.43 -10.95 -4.41
CA ASP A 210 -8.05 -11.87 -5.35
C ASP A 210 -7.06 -12.91 -5.92
N SER A 211 -5.76 -12.74 -5.65
CA SER A 211 -4.70 -13.55 -6.26
C SER A 211 -4.39 -14.87 -5.53
N GLY A 212 -5.14 -15.23 -4.48
CA GLY A 212 -4.97 -16.50 -3.75
C GLY A 212 -3.56 -16.73 -3.18
N CYS A 213 -2.79 -15.65 -2.93
CA CYS A 213 -1.37 -15.75 -2.53
C CYS A 213 -1.15 -16.37 -1.14
N PHE A 214 -2.17 -16.32 -0.28
CA PHE A 214 -2.20 -16.95 1.05
C PHE A 214 -3.64 -17.20 1.45
N GLU A 215 -3.91 -18.35 2.02
CA GLU A 215 -5.07 -18.46 2.91
C GLU A 215 -4.74 -17.68 4.19
N PRO A 216 -5.47 -16.61 4.51
CA PRO A 216 -5.26 -15.89 5.75
C PRO A 216 -5.54 -16.83 6.92
N GLN A 217 -4.61 -16.93 7.87
CA GLN A 217 -4.82 -17.75 9.07
C GLN A 217 -5.79 -17.09 10.06
N VAL A 218 -5.96 -15.76 9.93
CA VAL A 218 -6.89 -14.93 10.70
C VAL A 218 -7.44 -13.86 9.77
N THR A 219 -8.74 -13.65 9.79
CA THR A 219 -9.40 -12.51 9.13
C THR A 219 -9.93 -11.53 10.17
N ILE A 220 -10.38 -10.36 9.75
CA ILE A 220 -11.00 -9.40 10.68
C ILE A 220 -12.31 -9.99 11.24
N ASP A 221 -13.03 -10.74 10.44
CA ASP A 221 -14.32 -11.33 10.80
C ASP A 221 -14.18 -12.48 11.82
N ASP A 222 -12.98 -13.08 11.93
CA ASP A 222 -12.67 -14.11 12.91
C ASP A 222 -12.35 -13.54 14.30
N LEU A 223 -12.21 -12.20 14.42
CA LEU A 223 -11.80 -11.58 15.68
C LEU A 223 -12.92 -11.57 16.71
N GLU A 224 -12.61 -12.05 17.90
CA GLU A 224 -13.48 -11.82 19.05
C GLU A 224 -13.56 -10.31 19.41
N ALA A 225 -14.68 -9.90 19.99
CA ALA A 225 -14.85 -8.51 20.44
C ALA A 225 -13.76 -8.06 21.41
N SER A 226 -13.28 -8.98 22.27
CA SER A 226 -12.18 -8.77 23.21
C SER A 226 -10.86 -8.47 22.49
N GLN A 227 -10.53 -9.24 21.46
CA GLN A 227 -9.33 -9.08 20.65
C GLN A 227 -9.37 -7.75 19.88
N THR A 228 -10.52 -7.47 19.26
CA THR A 228 -10.74 -6.20 18.55
C THR A 228 -10.55 -5.00 19.46
N SER A 229 -11.10 -5.05 20.69
CA SER A 229 -10.96 -3.98 21.68
C SER A 229 -9.50 -3.75 22.08
N ARG A 230 -8.74 -4.81 22.32
CA ARG A 230 -7.32 -4.75 22.69
C ARG A 230 -6.47 -4.17 21.56
N ILE A 231 -6.69 -4.62 20.31
CA ILE A 231 -6.01 -4.09 19.14
C ILE A 231 -6.33 -2.61 18.96
N ARG A 232 -7.60 -2.20 19.12
CA ARG A 232 -8.00 -0.80 19.04
C ARG A 232 -7.33 0.06 20.11
N HIS A 233 -7.14 -0.47 21.30
CA HIS A 233 -6.43 0.23 22.37
C HIS A 233 -4.94 0.43 22.00
N LEU A 234 -4.29 -0.59 21.42
CA LEU A 234 -2.91 -0.52 20.98
C LEU A 234 -2.66 0.46 19.81
N LEU A 235 -3.67 0.66 18.97
CA LEU A 235 -3.59 1.41 17.71
C LEU A 235 -4.48 2.66 17.71
N TRP A 236 -4.83 3.21 18.87
CA TRP A 236 -5.82 4.26 18.95
C TRP A 236 -5.47 5.50 18.12
N GLU A 237 -4.19 5.92 18.12
CA GLU A 237 -3.70 7.05 17.33
C GLU A 237 -3.81 6.78 15.82
N ASP A 238 -3.36 5.61 15.38
CA ASP A 238 -3.51 5.21 13.98
C ASP A 238 -4.99 5.16 13.54
N ILE A 239 -5.90 4.75 14.44
CA ILE A 239 -7.33 4.69 14.15
C ILE A 239 -7.91 6.09 13.99
N GLU A 240 -7.56 7.03 14.86
CA GLU A 240 -8.01 8.41 14.75
C GLU A 240 -7.43 9.07 13.48
N LEU A 241 -6.14 8.90 13.20
CA LEU A 241 -5.54 9.36 11.95
C LEU A 241 -6.30 8.80 10.74
N TYR A 242 -6.51 7.48 10.71
CA TYR A 242 -7.20 6.81 9.61
C TYR A 242 -8.63 7.34 9.39
N LYS A 243 -9.41 7.53 10.45
CA LYS A 243 -10.76 8.09 10.35
C LYS A 243 -10.74 9.48 9.71
N ILE A 244 -9.91 10.39 10.24
CA ILE A 244 -9.81 11.75 9.75
C ILE A 244 -9.41 11.76 8.26
N MET A 245 -8.42 10.98 7.90
CA MET A 245 -7.93 10.95 6.52
C MET A 245 -8.91 10.26 5.56
N ARG A 246 -9.64 9.26 6.03
CA ARG A 246 -10.70 8.61 5.27
C ARG A 246 -11.86 9.57 4.99
N ASP A 247 -12.34 10.28 6.02
CA ASP A 247 -13.41 11.27 5.87
C ASP A 247 -12.99 12.37 4.88
N ARG A 248 -11.75 12.87 4.99
CA ARG A 248 -11.20 13.85 4.02
C ARG A 248 -11.10 13.28 2.59
N PHE A 249 -10.73 12.02 2.45
CA PHE A 249 -10.69 11.35 1.15
C PHE A 249 -12.09 11.26 0.53
N GLU A 250 -13.08 10.83 1.29
CA GLU A 250 -14.47 10.70 0.83
C GLU A 250 -15.05 12.07 0.46
N ASP A 251 -14.82 13.09 1.28
CA ASP A 251 -15.24 14.47 0.99
C ASP A 251 -14.55 15.02 -0.26
N TYR A 252 -13.23 14.83 -0.39
CA TYR A 252 -12.48 15.24 -1.57
C TYR A 252 -13.01 14.54 -2.82
N PHE A 253 -13.20 13.22 -2.75
CA PHE A 253 -13.66 12.42 -3.88
C PHE A 253 -15.05 12.87 -4.36
N CYS A 254 -15.98 13.07 -3.45
CA CYS A 254 -17.34 13.55 -3.76
C CYS A 254 -17.36 14.96 -4.36
N ASN A 255 -16.44 15.82 -3.96
CA ASN A 255 -16.39 17.22 -4.44
C ASN A 255 -15.56 17.39 -5.72
N ALA A 256 -14.51 16.58 -5.91
CA ALA A 256 -13.58 16.73 -7.02
C ALA A 256 -14.05 16.03 -8.31
N TYR A 257 -14.88 14.99 -8.17
CA TYR A 257 -15.26 14.16 -9.32
C TYR A 257 -16.77 14.12 -9.53
N SER A 258 -17.16 14.17 -10.83
CA SER A 258 -18.55 13.94 -11.21
C SER A 258 -18.94 12.49 -10.88
N MET A 259 -20.05 12.35 -10.16
CA MET A 259 -20.60 11.01 -9.88
C MET A 259 -21.04 10.27 -11.17
N ALA A 260 -21.31 11.01 -12.25
CA ALA A 260 -21.61 10.41 -13.55
C ALA A 260 -20.36 9.76 -14.14
N ASP A 261 -19.23 10.48 -14.16
CA ASP A 261 -17.95 9.96 -14.67
C ASP A 261 -17.45 8.77 -13.84
N TYR A 262 -17.65 8.83 -12.52
CA TYR A 262 -17.28 7.72 -11.65
C TYR A 262 -18.15 6.47 -11.87
N ARG A 263 -19.46 6.64 -12.11
CA ARG A 263 -20.35 5.53 -12.46
C ARG A 263 -19.98 4.90 -13.81
N GLU A 264 -19.59 5.70 -14.76
CA GLU A 264 -19.09 5.22 -16.04
C GLU A 264 -17.81 4.40 -15.87
N TYR A 265 -16.87 4.91 -15.06
CA TYR A 265 -15.67 4.17 -14.68
C TYR A 265 -16.00 2.82 -14.01
N LYS A 266 -16.88 2.79 -13.02
CA LYS A 266 -17.30 1.54 -12.36
C LYS A 266 -17.95 0.57 -13.32
N ALA A 267 -18.78 1.06 -14.24
CA ALA A 267 -19.40 0.23 -15.28
C ALA A 267 -18.33 -0.38 -16.21
N ALA A 268 -17.31 0.39 -16.59
CA ALA A 268 -16.20 -0.11 -17.40
C ALA A 268 -15.38 -1.20 -16.67
N CYS A 269 -15.15 -1.05 -15.38
CA CYS A 269 -14.50 -2.09 -14.55
C CYS A 269 -15.31 -3.40 -14.55
N ILE A 270 -16.62 -3.32 -14.32
CA ILE A 270 -17.51 -4.49 -14.28
C ILE A 270 -17.53 -5.23 -15.64
N ILE A 271 -17.70 -4.50 -16.74
CA ILE A 271 -17.74 -5.09 -18.09
C ILE A 271 -16.45 -5.87 -18.37
N ARG A 272 -15.34 -5.34 -17.94
CA ARG A 272 -14.04 -5.97 -18.17
C ARG A 272 -13.84 -7.20 -17.28
N ASP A 273 -14.28 -7.18 -16.04
CA ASP A 273 -14.26 -8.35 -15.14
C ASP A 273 -15.10 -9.49 -15.72
N GLU A 274 -16.28 -9.18 -16.28
CA GLU A 274 -17.12 -10.16 -16.98
C GLU A 274 -16.41 -10.73 -18.22
N GLN A 275 -15.71 -9.93 -19.01
CA GLN A 275 -14.93 -10.38 -20.16
C GLN A 275 -13.79 -11.31 -19.76
N ILE A 276 -13.07 -11.01 -18.67
CA ILE A 276 -12.03 -11.89 -18.14
C ILE A 276 -12.63 -13.22 -17.68
N PHE A 277 -13.73 -13.18 -16.93
CA PHE A 277 -14.42 -14.38 -16.49
C PHE A 277 -14.87 -15.25 -17.66
N GLN A 278 -15.46 -14.65 -18.70
CA GLN A 278 -15.87 -15.36 -19.91
C GLN A 278 -14.68 -15.97 -20.66
N ASN A 279 -13.58 -15.26 -20.78
CA ASN A 279 -12.35 -15.78 -21.40
C ASN A 279 -11.79 -16.98 -20.61
N PHE A 280 -11.79 -16.91 -19.29
CA PHE A 280 -11.40 -18.03 -18.42
C PHE A 280 -12.31 -19.24 -18.60
N MET A 281 -13.64 -19.03 -18.58
CA MET A 281 -14.62 -20.11 -18.76
C MET A 281 -14.53 -20.76 -20.14
N ASN A 282 -14.09 -20.03 -21.17
CA ASN A 282 -13.92 -20.55 -22.54
C ASN A 282 -12.55 -21.21 -22.77
N GLY A 283 -11.76 -21.47 -21.72
CA GLY A 283 -10.47 -22.15 -21.81
C GLY A 283 -9.34 -21.30 -22.39
N GLY A 284 -9.50 -19.99 -22.39
CA GLY A 284 -8.40 -19.07 -22.65
C GLY A 284 -7.40 -19.13 -21.51
N ASP A 285 -6.12 -19.29 -21.83
CA ASP A 285 -5.06 -19.10 -20.84
C ASP A 285 -5.17 -17.69 -20.27
N GLU A 286 -5.17 -17.59 -18.94
CA GLU A 286 -5.06 -16.32 -18.28
C GLU A 286 -3.83 -15.60 -18.85
N TYR A 287 -4.04 -14.55 -19.63
CA TYR A 287 -2.96 -13.68 -20.05
C TYR A 287 -2.41 -13.02 -18.78
N ILE A 288 -1.42 -13.66 -18.19
CA ILE A 288 -0.57 -13.08 -17.15
C ILE A 288 0.56 -12.40 -17.92
N PRO A 289 0.52 -11.07 -18.11
CA PRO A 289 1.66 -10.36 -18.67
C PRO A 289 2.85 -10.62 -17.75
N GLY A 290 3.95 -11.08 -18.31
CA GLY A 290 5.17 -11.46 -17.63
C GLY A 290 5.90 -10.30 -16.95
#